data_fe8c2fa3db586ba81ab514d3fd5dffb9
#
_entry.id   fe8c2fa3db586ba81ab514d3fd5dffb9
#
_cell.length_a   1.000
_cell.length_b   1.000
_cell.length_c   1.000
_cell.angle_alpha   90.00
_cell.angle_beta   90.00
_cell.angle_gamma   90.00
#
_symmetry.space_group_name_H-M   'P 1'
#
loop_
_entity.id
_entity.type
_entity.pdbx_description
1 polymer ?
#
loop_
_entity_poly.entity_id
_entity_poly.type
_entity_poly.pdbx_seq_one_letter_code
_entity_poly.pdbx_strand_id
1 'polypeptide(L)'
;MSKYVKGNFPISPLPTIAIEFATKIIQIKEGGYIKAQIWDTAGQDKYRAITKHHYRRAVGALIVYDVTKRSSFDNVLKWLQDLKELAEKECIIALVGNKIDLLDRNNRRREVSYEEGKELADSNNMLFYETSAVTSVKVNECFEDLLQEIYNERRRVSNINRNTGSTKILSLNKNMENVDKQCC
;
A
#
# COMPACT_ATOMS: atom_id res chain seq x y z
N MET A 1 -5.82 1.53 -6.94
CA MET A 1 -6.07 2.84 -6.29
C MET A 1 -7.48 3.39 -6.54
N SER A 2 -7.94 3.58 -7.78
CA SER A 2 -9.25 4.22 -8.12
C SER A 2 -10.45 3.63 -7.36
N LYS A 3 -10.53 2.31 -7.20
CA LYS A 3 -11.62 1.66 -6.46
C LYS A 3 -11.67 2.09 -5.00
N TYR A 4 -10.54 2.12 -4.32
CA TYR A 4 -10.47 2.53 -2.91
C TYR A 4 -10.76 4.02 -2.70
N VAL A 5 -10.22 4.89 -3.55
CA VAL A 5 -10.32 6.34 -3.38
C VAL A 5 -11.63 6.90 -3.90
N LYS A 6 -12.04 6.48 -5.11
CA LYS A 6 -13.20 7.04 -5.84
C LYS A 6 -14.47 6.16 -5.75
N GLY A 7 -14.37 4.96 -5.17
CA GLY A 7 -15.48 4.00 -5.06
C GLY A 7 -15.84 3.28 -6.36
N ASN A 8 -15.23 3.65 -7.50
CA ASN A 8 -15.53 3.07 -8.80
C ASN A 8 -14.31 2.43 -9.45
N PHE A 9 -14.57 1.44 -10.31
CA PHE A 9 -13.57 0.85 -11.18
C PHE A 9 -13.70 1.48 -12.57
N PRO A 10 -12.61 1.93 -13.21
CA PRO A 10 -12.68 2.55 -14.52
C PRO A 10 -13.17 1.55 -15.58
N ILE A 11 -14.05 1.99 -16.48
CA ILE A 11 -14.62 1.15 -17.55
C ILE A 11 -13.52 0.62 -18.48
N SER A 12 -12.51 1.44 -18.74
CA SER A 12 -11.34 1.07 -19.55
C SER A 12 -10.06 1.40 -18.76
N PRO A 13 -9.54 0.43 -17.97
CA PRO A 13 -8.32 0.66 -17.20
C PRO A 13 -7.12 0.76 -18.15
N LEU A 14 -6.49 1.93 -18.15
CA LEU A 14 -5.22 2.15 -18.84
C LEU A 14 -4.05 1.92 -17.87
N PRO A 15 -2.89 1.50 -18.38
CA PRO A 15 -1.67 1.45 -17.57
C PRO A 15 -1.33 2.84 -17.02
N THR A 16 -0.93 2.89 -15.75
CA THR A 16 -0.46 4.13 -15.12
C THR A 16 0.76 4.67 -15.86
N ILE A 17 0.71 5.95 -16.25
CA ILE A 17 1.85 6.65 -16.86
C ILE A 17 2.57 7.39 -15.74
N ALA A 18 3.81 6.98 -15.47
CA ALA A 18 4.64 7.50 -14.40
C ALA A 18 4.01 7.31 -13.00
N ILE A 19 3.27 8.27 -12.46
CA ILE A 19 2.73 8.24 -11.11
C ILE A 19 1.40 8.98 -11.05
N GLU A 20 0.41 8.37 -10.37
CA GLU A 20 -0.84 9.04 -9.98
C GLU A 20 -0.87 9.25 -8.47
N PHE A 21 -1.43 10.37 -8.05
CA PHE A 21 -1.57 10.77 -6.66
C PHE A 21 -3.02 10.91 -6.24
N ALA A 22 -3.32 10.43 -5.05
CA ALA A 22 -4.63 10.61 -4.44
C ALA A 22 -4.52 10.80 -2.91
N THR A 23 -5.54 11.44 -2.34
CA THR A 23 -5.66 11.60 -0.89
C THR A 23 -6.97 11.01 -0.41
N LYS A 24 -6.93 10.32 0.73
CA LYS A 24 -8.12 9.84 1.44
C LYS A 24 -7.98 10.09 2.94
N ILE A 25 -9.06 10.55 3.56
CA ILE A 25 -9.15 10.66 5.03
C ILE A 25 -9.86 9.43 5.52
N ILE A 26 -9.27 8.74 6.50
CA ILE A 26 -9.85 7.56 7.13
C ILE A 26 -9.91 7.75 8.65
N GLN A 27 -10.90 7.13 9.27
CA GLN A 27 -11.00 7.02 10.72
C GLN A 27 -10.20 5.81 11.19
N ILE A 28 -9.43 5.98 12.26
CA ILE A 28 -8.69 4.90 12.92
C ILE A 28 -9.47 4.31 14.09
N LYS A 29 -9.18 3.04 14.43
CA LYS A 29 -9.94 2.29 15.45
C LYS A 29 -9.90 2.94 16.83
N GLU A 30 -8.80 3.56 17.18
CA GLU A 30 -8.61 4.26 18.47
C GLU A 30 -9.28 5.66 18.54
N GLY A 31 -9.98 6.03 17.49
CA GLY A 31 -10.57 7.36 17.33
C GLY A 31 -9.58 8.38 16.76
N GLY A 32 -10.10 9.32 16.00
CA GLY A 32 -9.30 10.28 15.23
C GLY A 32 -9.27 9.95 13.74
N TYR A 33 -8.58 10.79 12.97
CA TYR A 33 -8.50 10.69 11.53
C TYR A 33 -7.05 10.80 11.06
N ILE A 34 -6.72 10.05 10.02
CA ILE A 34 -5.46 10.20 9.29
C ILE A 34 -5.74 10.59 7.84
N LYS A 35 -4.88 11.43 7.29
CA LYS A 35 -4.89 11.80 5.88
C LYS A 35 -3.85 10.95 5.16
N ALA A 36 -4.31 9.91 4.46
CA ALA A 36 -3.47 9.06 3.66
C ALA A 36 -3.17 9.70 2.31
N GLN A 37 -1.90 9.79 1.95
CA GLN A 37 -1.43 10.17 0.62
C GLN A 37 -1.02 8.90 -0.11
N ILE A 38 -1.69 8.59 -1.21
CA ILE A 38 -1.55 7.35 -1.96
C ILE A 38 -0.94 7.65 -3.32
N TRP A 39 0.19 7.01 -3.60
CA TRP A 39 0.94 7.15 -4.85
C TRP A 39 0.82 5.86 -5.65
N ASP A 40 0.11 5.89 -6.77
CA ASP A 40 -0.01 4.76 -7.69
C ASP A 40 1.10 4.84 -8.73
N THR A 41 2.06 3.93 -8.64
CA THR A 41 3.26 3.94 -9.46
C THR A 41 3.13 3.01 -10.66
N ALA A 42 3.64 3.44 -11.82
CA ALA A 42 3.67 2.60 -13.02
C ALA A 42 4.49 1.33 -12.80
N GLY A 43 3.92 0.17 -13.18
CA GLY A 43 4.61 -1.12 -13.09
C GLY A 43 5.59 -1.41 -14.21
N GLN A 44 5.72 -0.53 -15.22
CA GLN A 44 6.60 -0.75 -16.37
C GLN A 44 8.05 -0.34 -16.05
N ASP A 45 9.03 -1.18 -16.44
CA ASP A 45 10.46 -0.96 -16.16
C ASP A 45 10.99 0.40 -16.64
N LYS A 46 10.45 0.94 -17.74
CA LYS A 46 10.84 2.26 -18.26
C LYS A 46 10.60 3.42 -17.29
N TYR A 47 9.68 3.25 -16.33
CA TYR A 47 9.38 4.27 -15.31
C TYR A 47 10.06 3.98 -13.96
N ARG A 48 10.83 2.88 -13.85
CA ARG A 48 11.39 2.40 -12.58
C ARG A 48 12.26 3.44 -11.85
N ALA A 49 13.04 4.23 -12.58
CA ALA A 49 13.87 5.28 -11.98
C ALA A 49 13.03 6.36 -11.28
N ILE A 50 11.90 6.73 -11.90
CA ILE A 50 10.96 7.73 -11.35
C ILE A 50 10.24 7.16 -10.12
N THR A 51 9.75 5.92 -10.21
CA THR A 51 9.03 5.27 -9.11
C THR A 51 9.92 5.06 -7.88
N LYS A 52 11.18 4.67 -8.07
CA LYS A 52 12.16 4.50 -6.96
C LYS A 52 12.34 5.76 -6.11
N HIS A 53 12.24 6.94 -6.72
CA HIS A 53 12.34 8.19 -5.96
C HIS A 53 11.23 8.34 -4.90
N HIS A 54 10.02 7.84 -5.20
CA HIS A 54 8.86 7.94 -4.30
C HIS A 54 8.89 6.90 -3.17
N TYR A 55 9.69 5.83 -3.30
CA TYR A 55 9.84 4.85 -2.22
C TYR A 55 10.54 5.38 -0.98
N ARG A 56 11.44 6.38 -1.12
CA ARG A 56 12.29 6.89 -0.03
C ARG A 56 11.54 7.44 1.18
N ARG A 57 10.29 7.82 1.02
CA ARG A 57 9.42 8.34 2.10
C ARG A 57 8.20 7.45 2.32
N ALA A 58 8.19 6.27 1.73
CA ALA A 58 7.09 5.36 1.89
C ALA A 58 7.10 4.80 3.32
N VAL A 59 5.99 5.00 4.02
CA VAL A 59 5.73 4.46 5.36
C VAL A 59 4.90 3.19 5.28
N GLY A 60 4.30 2.93 4.11
CA GLY A 60 3.60 1.71 3.78
C GLY A 60 3.57 1.49 2.28
N ALA A 61 3.44 0.23 1.86
CA ALA A 61 3.40 -0.15 0.46
C ALA A 61 2.46 -1.32 0.22
N LEU A 62 1.78 -1.31 -0.93
CA LEU A 62 1.04 -2.45 -1.48
C LEU A 62 1.83 -3.01 -2.66
N ILE A 63 2.25 -4.27 -2.58
CA ILE A 63 2.79 -5.01 -3.72
C ILE A 63 1.66 -5.85 -4.28
N VAL A 64 1.23 -5.55 -5.51
CA VAL A 64 0.06 -6.15 -6.12
C VAL A 64 0.46 -7.05 -7.27
N TYR A 65 -0.04 -8.30 -7.26
CA TYR A 65 0.10 -9.24 -8.36
C TYR A 65 -1.27 -9.74 -8.84
N ASP A 66 -1.32 -10.34 -10.01
CA ASP A 66 -2.50 -10.96 -10.62
C ASP A 66 -2.47 -12.46 -10.35
N VAL A 67 -3.46 -13.01 -9.63
CA VAL A 67 -3.52 -14.43 -9.25
C VAL A 67 -3.62 -15.36 -10.48
N THR A 68 -4.00 -14.83 -11.64
CA THR A 68 -4.10 -15.54 -12.91
C THR A 68 -2.86 -15.38 -13.82
N LYS A 69 -1.77 -14.76 -13.28
CA LYS A 69 -0.57 -14.49 -14.06
C LYS A 69 0.70 -14.70 -13.25
N ARG A 70 1.32 -15.86 -13.39
CA ARG A 70 2.54 -16.28 -12.70
C ARG A 70 3.66 -15.24 -12.76
N SER A 71 3.93 -14.69 -13.93
CA SER A 71 5.00 -13.71 -14.13
C SER A 71 4.83 -12.44 -13.31
N SER A 72 3.60 -12.09 -12.91
CA SER A 72 3.36 -10.94 -12.02
C SER A 72 3.75 -11.24 -10.57
N PHE A 73 3.59 -12.49 -10.14
CA PHE A 73 4.03 -12.95 -8.82
C PHE A 73 5.56 -13.09 -8.75
N ASP A 74 6.19 -13.61 -9.80
CA ASP A 74 7.66 -13.73 -9.87
C ASP A 74 8.36 -12.37 -9.75
N ASN A 75 7.71 -11.28 -10.18
CA ASN A 75 8.21 -9.92 -10.04
C ASN A 75 8.06 -9.33 -8.61
N VAL A 76 7.29 -9.96 -7.72
CA VAL A 76 7.07 -9.46 -6.34
C VAL A 76 8.38 -9.27 -5.59
N LEU A 77 9.29 -10.25 -5.69
CA LEU A 77 10.58 -10.19 -5.00
C LEU A 77 11.44 -9.00 -5.45
N LYS A 78 11.38 -8.64 -6.73
CA LYS A 78 12.08 -7.47 -7.28
C LYS A 78 11.56 -6.15 -6.67
N TRP A 79 10.22 -6.01 -6.55
CA TRP A 79 9.61 -4.85 -5.93
C TRP A 79 9.84 -4.79 -4.43
N LEU A 80 9.80 -5.95 -3.77
CA LEU A 80 10.11 -6.06 -2.34
C LEU A 80 11.54 -5.64 -2.04
N GLN A 81 12.50 -6.06 -2.86
CA GLN A 81 13.90 -5.67 -2.71
C GLN A 81 14.07 -4.16 -2.86
N ASP A 82 13.48 -3.55 -3.92
CA ASP A 82 13.53 -2.10 -4.12
C ASP A 82 12.95 -1.33 -2.93
N LEU A 83 11.85 -1.82 -2.32
CA LEU A 83 11.25 -1.22 -1.13
C LEU A 83 12.17 -1.36 0.10
N LYS A 84 12.73 -2.55 0.36
CA LYS A 84 13.65 -2.79 1.49
C LYS A 84 14.90 -1.92 1.41
N GLU A 85 15.38 -1.60 0.21
CA GLU A 85 16.55 -0.74 -0.01
C GLU A 85 16.24 0.75 0.16
N LEU A 86 15.03 1.18 -0.20
CA LEU A 86 14.74 2.61 -0.43
C LEU A 86 13.71 3.20 0.53
N ALA A 87 12.76 2.40 1.04
CA ALA A 87 11.70 2.88 1.92
C ALA A 87 12.22 3.16 3.35
N GLU A 88 11.37 3.73 4.18
CA GLU A 88 11.67 3.84 5.61
C GLU A 88 11.83 2.45 6.24
N LYS A 89 12.70 2.32 7.25
CA LYS A 89 13.01 1.03 7.91
C LYS A 89 11.76 0.32 8.45
N GLU A 90 10.82 1.10 8.96
CA GLU A 90 9.55 0.64 9.53
C GLU A 90 8.40 0.68 8.51
N CYS A 91 8.71 0.61 7.21
CA CYS A 91 7.69 0.57 6.16
C CYS A 91 6.87 -0.71 6.27
N ILE A 92 5.56 -0.56 6.49
CA ILE A 92 4.62 -1.69 6.55
C ILE A 92 4.27 -2.09 5.12
N ILE A 93 4.40 -3.37 4.80
CA ILE A 93 4.15 -3.88 3.44
C ILE A 93 2.96 -4.84 3.46
N ALA A 94 2.08 -4.73 2.49
CA ALA A 94 1.04 -5.72 2.22
C ALA A 94 1.23 -6.32 0.82
N LEU A 95 1.21 -7.64 0.74
CA LEU A 95 1.17 -8.40 -0.49
C LEU A 95 -0.29 -8.66 -0.88
N VAL A 96 -0.65 -8.35 -2.11
CA VAL A 96 -2.04 -8.39 -2.58
C VAL A 96 -2.15 -9.21 -3.85
N GLY A 97 -2.80 -10.38 -3.77
CA GLY A 97 -3.24 -11.17 -4.91
C GLY A 97 -4.55 -10.60 -5.46
N ASN A 98 -4.50 -9.90 -6.58
CA ASN A 98 -5.69 -9.28 -7.16
C ASN A 98 -6.28 -10.09 -8.32
N LYS A 99 -7.50 -9.71 -8.73
CA LYS A 99 -8.29 -10.26 -9.84
C LYS A 99 -8.88 -11.65 -9.55
N ILE A 100 -9.22 -11.94 -8.27
CA ILE A 100 -9.89 -13.21 -7.93
C ILE A 100 -11.25 -13.38 -8.62
N ASP A 101 -11.89 -12.29 -9.05
CA ASP A 101 -13.13 -12.30 -9.84
C ASP A 101 -12.98 -13.01 -11.21
N LEU A 102 -11.77 -13.11 -11.74
CA LEU A 102 -11.52 -13.81 -13.01
C LEU A 102 -11.56 -15.33 -12.86
N LEU A 103 -11.37 -15.85 -11.67
CA LEU A 103 -11.43 -17.28 -11.37
C LEU A 103 -12.86 -17.81 -11.52
N ASP A 104 -13.85 -17.05 -11.04
CA ASP A 104 -15.25 -17.44 -11.04
C ASP A 104 -15.96 -17.13 -12.37
N ARG A 105 -15.74 -15.91 -12.90
CA ARG A 105 -16.53 -15.39 -14.02
C ARG A 105 -16.03 -15.83 -15.40
N ASN A 106 -14.71 -15.95 -15.58
CA ASN A 106 -14.10 -16.21 -16.88
C ASN A 106 -13.46 -17.59 -16.99
N ASN A 107 -13.68 -18.46 -16.00
CA ASN A 107 -13.05 -19.79 -15.92
C ASN A 107 -11.53 -19.74 -16.18
N ARG A 108 -10.88 -18.63 -15.78
CA ARG A 108 -9.43 -18.51 -15.88
C ARG A 108 -8.79 -19.37 -14.82
N ARG A 109 -7.74 -20.06 -15.22
CA ARG A 109 -6.95 -20.87 -14.29
C ARG A 109 -6.18 -19.96 -13.34
N ARG A 110 -6.22 -20.28 -12.06
CA ARG A 110 -5.32 -19.73 -11.07
C ARG A 110 -3.90 -20.19 -11.37
N GLU A 111 -2.94 -19.29 -11.44
CA GLU A 111 -1.53 -19.59 -11.65
C GLU A 111 -0.68 -19.43 -10.37
N VAL A 112 -1.22 -18.75 -9.37
CA VAL A 112 -0.61 -18.59 -8.03
C VAL A 112 -1.62 -19.02 -6.99
N SER A 113 -1.27 -20.01 -6.17
CA SER A 113 -2.16 -20.48 -5.11
C SER A 113 -2.23 -19.46 -3.95
N TYR A 114 -3.28 -19.58 -3.12
CA TYR A 114 -3.41 -18.77 -1.92
C TYR A 114 -2.25 -19.03 -0.95
N GLU A 115 -1.87 -20.30 -0.83
CA GLU A 115 -0.81 -20.78 0.05
C GLU A 115 0.55 -20.20 -0.34
N GLU A 116 0.89 -20.20 -1.64
CA GLU A 116 2.14 -19.57 -2.13
C GLU A 116 2.21 -18.08 -1.82
N GLY A 117 1.12 -17.36 -2.03
CA GLY A 117 1.05 -15.92 -1.70
C GLY A 117 1.18 -15.67 -0.19
N LYS A 118 0.48 -16.46 0.60
CA LYS A 118 0.51 -16.37 2.07
C LYS A 118 1.88 -16.71 2.64
N GLU A 119 2.51 -17.78 2.16
CA GLU A 119 3.85 -18.21 2.59
C GLU A 119 4.91 -17.14 2.28
N LEU A 120 4.85 -16.55 1.08
CA LEU A 120 5.74 -15.45 0.72
C LEU A 120 5.55 -14.23 1.63
N ALA A 121 4.30 -13.90 1.95
CA ALA A 121 3.98 -12.80 2.84
C ALA A 121 4.48 -13.05 4.26
N ASP A 122 4.21 -14.23 4.82
CA ASP A 122 4.63 -14.61 6.18
C ASP A 122 6.16 -14.62 6.30
N SER A 123 6.86 -15.19 5.32
CA SER A 123 8.33 -15.26 5.29
C SER A 123 8.99 -13.87 5.23
N ASN A 124 8.26 -12.84 4.83
CA ASN A 124 8.75 -11.46 4.71
C ASN A 124 8.08 -10.47 5.66
N ASN A 125 7.29 -10.95 6.63
CA ASN A 125 6.53 -10.13 7.59
C ASN A 125 5.61 -9.11 6.89
N MET A 126 4.92 -9.53 5.84
CA MET A 126 3.96 -8.71 5.11
C MET A 126 2.53 -9.08 5.49
N LEU A 127 1.62 -8.12 5.46
CA LEU A 127 0.19 -8.39 5.45
C LEU A 127 -0.17 -9.12 4.14
N PHE A 128 -1.21 -9.98 4.15
CA PHE A 128 -1.62 -10.71 2.96
C PHE A 128 -3.12 -10.60 2.70
N TYR A 129 -3.46 -10.26 1.47
CA TYR A 129 -4.85 -10.19 1.00
C TYR A 129 -5.00 -10.75 -0.40
N GLU A 130 -6.13 -11.41 -0.65
CA GLU A 130 -6.63 -11.64 -2.00
C GLU A 130 -7.83 -10.72 -2.25
N THR A 131 -7.83 -10.02 -3.36
CA THR A 131 -8.77 -8.92 -3.65
C THR A 131 -9.35 -9.01 -5.06
N SER A 132 -10.48 -8.34 -5.25
CA SER A 132 -10.95 -7.95 -6.58
C SER A 132 -11.25 -6.46 -6.63
N ALA A 133 -10.50 -5.73 -7.43
CA ALA A 133 -10.78 -4.33 -7.69
C ALA A 133 -12.10 -4.11 -8.45
N VAL A 134 -12.57 -5.10 -9.20
CA VAL A 134 -13.84 -5.07 -9.95
C VAL A 134 -15.02 -5.24 -9.01
N THR A 135 -15.02 -6.30 -8.19
CA THR A 135 -16.13 -6.64 -7.28
C THR A 135 -16.01 -5.99 -5.90
N SER A 136 -14.93 -5.27 -5.63
CA SER A 136 -14.61 -4.62 -4.33
C SER A 136 -14.23 -5.56 -3.20
N VAL A 137 -14.11 -6.88 -3.46
CA VAL A 137 -13.78 -7.86 -2.42
C VAL A 137 -12.45 -7.49 -1.77
N LYS A 138 -12.48 -7.30 -0.46
CA LYS A 138 -11.35 -6.98 0.44
C LYS A 138 -10.47 -5.78 0.02
N VAL A 139 -10.98 -4.89 -0.83
CA VAL A 139 -10.20 -3.70 -1.24
C VAL A 139 -10.09 -2.69 -0.11
N ASN A 140 -11.20 -2.39 0.56
CA ASN A 140 -11.18 -1.43 1.68
C ASN A 140 -10.40 -2.00 2.85
N GLU A 141 -10.66 -3.24 3.25
CA GLU A 141 -9.98 -3.92 4.36
C GLU A 141 -8.46 -3.90 4.18
N CYS A 142 -7.98 -4.24 2.98
CA CYS A 142 -6.56 -4.24 2.68
C CYS A 142 -5.89 -2.86 2.92
N PHE A 143 -6.52 -1.78 2.45
CA PHE A 143 -5.99 -0.43 2.65
C PHE A 143 -6.13 0.05 4.10
N GLU A 144 -7.27 -0.21 4.73
CA GLU A 144 -7.57 0.25 6.08
C GLU A 144 -6.70 -0.45 7.12
N ASP A 145 -6.50 -1.76 6.97
CA ASP A 145 -5.61 -2.51 7.86
C ASP A 145 -4.15 -2.09 7.68
N LEU A 146 -3.68 -1.88 6.43
CA LEU A 146 -2.35 -1.34 6.21
C LEU A 146 -2.17 0.04 6.87
N LEU A 147 -3.13 0.93 6.72
CA LEU A 147 -3.07 2.27 7.30
C LEU A 147 -3.17 2.24 8.84
N GLN A 148 -3.94 1.31 9.39
CA GLN A 148 -4.02 1.08 10.83
C GLN A 148 -2.69 0.59 11.39
N GLU A 149 -2.02 -0.37 10.72
CA GLU A 149 -0.71 -0.86 11.15
C GLU A 149 0.38 0.21 11.05
N ILE A 150 0.37 1.04 10.01
CA ILE A 150 1.26 2.20 9.92
C ILE A 150 1.05 3.14 11.11
N TYR A 151 -0.20 3.41 11.49
CA TYR A 151 -0.52 4.24 12.64
C TYR A 151 -0.01 3.63 13.96
N ASN A 152 -0.25 2.33 14.16
CA ASN A 152 0.20 1.59 15.34
C ASN A 152 1.72 1.66 15.48
N GLU A 153 2.44 1.40 14.40
CA GLU A 153 3.91 1.44 14.38
C GLU A 153 4.45 2.83 14.68
N ARG A 154 3.88 3.87 14.07
CA ARG A 154 4.27 5.26 14.36
C ARG A 154 4.05 5.65 15.82
N ARG A 155 2.97 5.21 16.43
CA ARG A 155 2.72 5.41 17.87
C ARG A 155 3.73 4.68 18.73
N ARG A 156 4.07 3.42 18.38
CA ARG A 156 5.07 2.61 19.10
C ARG A 156 6.42 3.32 19.12
N VAL A 157 6.92 3.73 17.96
CA VAL A 157 8.19 4.44 17.82
C VAL A 157 8.18 5.76 18.59
N SER A 158 7.10 6.53 18.54
CA SER A 158 6.96 7.80 19.28
C SER A 158 7.00 7.60 20.79
N ASN A 159 6.42 6.54 21.31
CA ASN A 159 6.42 6.23 22.74
C ASN A 159 7.81 5.76 23.22
N ILE A 160 8.53 4.98 22.42
CA ILE A 160 9.91 4.57 22.73
C ILE A 160 10.81 5.82 22.82
N ASN A 161 10.72 6.74 21.87
CA ASN A 161 11.52 7.95 21.85
C ASN A 161 11.24 8.89 23.04
N ARG A 162 10.00 8.93 23.55
CA ARG A 162 9.65 9.68 24.78
C ARG A 162 10.29 9.06 26.03
N ASN A 163 10.35 7.73 26.10
CA ASN A 163 10.89 7.02 27.25
C ASN A 163 12.43 7.01 27.28
N THR A 164 13.09 7.21 26.14
CA THR A 164 14.56 7.22 26.03
C THR A 164 15.20 8.61 26.09
N GLY A 165 14.42 9.67 26.36
CA GLY A 165 14.95 11.02 26.59
C GLY A 165 15.50 11.75 25.36
N SER A 166 15.33 11.20 24.17
CA SER A 166 15.70 11.87 22.92
C SER A 166 14.54 12.73 22.41
N THR A 167 14.52 13.99 22.81
CA THR A 167 13.52 14.99 22.41
C THR A 167 13.72 15.34 20.93
N LYS A 168 13.17 14.56 20.01
CA LYS A 168 12.73 15.08 18.72
C LYS A 168 11.22 15.00 18.67
N ILE A 169 10.60 16.11 19.04
CA ILE A 169 9.17 16.33 18.96
C ILE A 169 8.77 16.27 17.49
N LEU A 170 8.23 15.16 17.05
CA LEU A 170 7.33 15.14 15.91
C LEU A 170 5.97 15.56 16.44
N SER A 171 5.68 16.84 16.32
CA SER A 171 4.38 17.41 16.66
C SER A 171 3.32 16.79 15.75
N LEU A 172 2.58 15.82 16.27
CA LEU A 172 1.25 15.51 15.80
C LEU A 172 0.38 16.71 16.23
N ASN A 173 0.30 17.71 15.36
CA ASN A 173 -0.50 18.90 15.61
C ASN A 173 -1.96 18.51 15.82
N LYS A 174 -2.43 18.79 17.04
CA LYS A 174 -3.82 18.74 17.49
C LYS A 174 -4.69 19.89 16.91
N ASN A 175 -4.20 20.64 15.94
CA ASN A 175 -4.93 21.78 15.39
C ASN A 175 -5.22 21.53 13.91
N MET A 176 -6.46 21.16 13.62
CA MET A 176 -7.09 21.21 12.30
C MET A 176 -7.52 22.66 11.96
N GLU A 177 -6.64 23.66 12.20
CA GLU A 177 -6.83 25.00 11.67
C GLU A 177 -5.48 25.48 11.11
N ASN A 178 -5.48 25.79 9.82
CA ASN A 178 -4.38 26.32 9.01
C ASN A 178 -3.38 25.30 8.45
N VAL A 179 -3.74 24.68 7.34
CA VAL A 179 -2.79 24.20 6.34
C VAL A 179 -3.17 24.76 4.98
N ASP A 180 -2.93 26.05 4.82
CA ASP A 180 -2.56 26.64 3.54
C ASP A 180 -1.08 27.02 3.60
N LYS A 181 -0.36 26.64 2.53
CA LYS A 181 1.02 26.98 2.16
C LYS A 181 2.13 26.04 2.63
N GLN A 182 2.54 25.17 1.78
CA GLN A 182 3.79 25.06 1.04
C GLN A 182 4.02 23.62 0.59
N CYS A 183 3.61 23.33 -0.64
CA CYS A 183 4.22 22.27 -1.44
C CYS A 183 5.23 22.90 -2.39
N CYS A 184 6.47 22.48 -2.30
CA CYS A 184 7.39 22.35 -3.41
C CYS A 184 7.87 20.92 -3.44
#